data_b1d2c9bcc82dcdbc9dbb98f707958d01
#
_entry.id   b1d2c9bcc82dcdbc9dbb98f707958d01
#
_cell.length_a   1.000
_cell.length_b   1.000
_cell.length_c   1.000
_cell.angle_alpha   90.00
_cell.angle_beta   90.00
_cell.angle_gamma   90.00
#
_symmetry.space_group_name_H-M   'P 1'
#
loop_
_entity.id
_entity.type
_entity.pdbx_description
1 polymer ?
#
loop_
_entity_poly.entity_id
_entity_poly.type
_entity_poly.pdbx_seq_one_letter_code
_entity_poly.pdbx_strand_id
1 'polypeptide(L)'
;MKNSAGFTLVELIVTITLVGILVGSMIPTFNSLTNRTQRQVNLSNMETIKNTFMTYYYETHMTGNPHFPPEPENGLMDSTYRKIPLHDGRTPDNLFSGKLPYNQNNNPYNYYWDEDTTEYGFITKRIIIKDIDPDSPSLDDYVIGEI
;
A
#
# COMPACT_ATOMS: atom_id res chain seq x y z
N MET A 1 52.59 33.09 15.54
CA MET A 1 51.66 33.64 14.53
C MET A 1 50.98 32.47 13.83
N LYS A 2 49.67 32.30 13.95
CA LYS A 2 48.92 31.28 13.21
C LYS A 2 48.68 31.79 11.79
N ASN A 3 49.28 31.13 10.79
CA ASN A 3 48.95 31.39 9.39
C ASN A 3 47.52 30.84 9.15
N SER A 4 46.53 31.72 9.08
CA SER A 4 45.23 31.38 8.53
C SER A 4 45.34 31.39 7.00
N ALA A 5 45.54 30.22 6.41
CA ALA A 5 45.44 30.06 4.97
C ALA A 5 43.97 30.24 4.58
N GLY A 6 43.64 31.33 3.92
CA GLY A 6 42.33 31.56 3.35
C GLY A 6 42.14 30.73 2.07
N PHE A 7 40.89 30.31 1.80
CA PHE A 7 40.54 29.65 0.54
C PHE A 7 40.80 30.58 -0.66
N THR A 8 41.41 30.02 -1.71
CA THR A 8 41.56 30.76 -2.97
C THR A 8 40.24 30.79 -3.75
N LEU A 9 40.02 31.82 -4.56
CA LEU A 9 38.83 31.94 -5.40
C LEU A 9 38.68 30.75 -6.36
N VAL A 10 39.81 30.21 -6.83
CA VAL A 10 39.82 29.02 -7.70
C VAL A 10 39.34 27.78 -6.98
N GLU A 11 39.80 27.54 -5.73
CA GLU A 11 39.33 26.42 -4.91
C GLU A 11 37.81 26.49 -4.64
N LEU A 12 37.29 27.71 -4.44
CA LEU A 12 35.84 27.89 -4.26
C LEU A 12 35.08 27.54 -5.54
N ILE A 13 35.50 28.04 -6.72
CA ILE A 13 34.85 27.75 -7.99
C ILE A 13 34.90 26.24 -8.31
N VAL A 14 36.03 25.60 -8.12
CA VAL A 14 36.16 24.15 -8.34
C VAL A 14 35.24 23.36 -7.41
N THR A 15 35.18 23.73 -6.13
CA THR A 15 34.33 23.04 -5.15
C THR A 15 32.85 23.15 -5.50
N ILE A 16 32.36 24.36 -5.81
CA ILE A 16 30.90 24.52 -6.17
C ILE A 16 30.56 23.83 -7.49
N THR A 17 31.51 23.79 -8.45
CA THR A 17 31.28 23.07 -9.70
C THR A 17 31.20 21.57 -9.48
N LEU A 18 32.08 20.97 -8.68
CA LEU A 18 32.07 19.56 -8.35
C LEU A 18 30.77 19.17 -7.57
N VAL A 19 30.40 20.01 -6.58
CA VAL A 19 29.14 19.80 -5.84
C VAL A 19 27.96 19.89 -6.76
N GLY A 20 27.93 20.85 -7.69
CA GLY A 20 26.84 20.99 -8.67
C GLY A 20 26.66 19.75 -9.56
N ILE A 21 27.75 19.17 -10.04
CA ILE A 21 27.73 17.94 -10.85
C ILE A 21 27.22 16.74 -10.02
N LEU A 22 27.69 16.59 -8.78
CA LEU A 22 27.28 15.50 -7.88
C LEU A 22 25.79 15.60 -7.56
N VAL A 23 25.29 16.76 -7.16
CA VAL A 23 23.87 16.99 -6.85
C VAL A 23 23.02 16.74 -8.09
N GLY A 24 23.40 17.27 -9.25
CA GLY A 24 22.65 17.09 -10.51
C GLY A 24 22.49 15.63 -10.92
N SER A 25 23.48 14.78 -10.64
CA SER A 25 23.40 13.34 -10.96
C SER A 25 22.59 12.52 -9.95
N MET A 26 22.40 13.00 -8.72
CA MET A 26 21.67 12.29 -7.66
C MET A 26 20.16 12.42 -7.78
N ILE A 27 19.64 13.54 -8.26
CA ILE A 27 18.17 13.82 -8.30
C ILE A 27 17.36 12.73 -9.01
N PRO A 28 17.68 12.29 -10.24
CA PRO A 28 16.89 11.25 -10.90
C PRO A 28 16.92 9.90 -10.17
N THR A 29 18.04 9.57 -9.52
CA THR A 29 18.16 8.34 -8.73
C THR A 29 17.26 8.39 -7.49
N PHE A 30 17.20 9.52 -6.82
CA PHE A 30 16.33 9.72 -5.66
C PHE A 30 14.85 9.51 -6.00
N ASN A 31 14.36 10.11 -7.08
CA ASN A 31 12.97 9.97 -7.51
C ASN A 31 12.62 8.50 -7.83
N SER A 32 13.51 7.79 -8.51
CA SER A 32 13.31 6.37 -8.80
C SER A 32 13.26 5.51 -7.53
N LEU A 33 14.14 5.77 -6.56
CA LEU A 33 14.13 5.07 -5.27
C LEU A 33 12.88 5.37 -4.47
N THR A 34 12.43 6.62 -4.44
CA THR A 34 11.21 7.03 -3.73
C THR A 34 9.99 6.29 -4.30
N ASN A 35 9.82 6.28 -5.62
CA ASN A 35 8.70 5.58 -6.27
C ASN A 35 8.73 4.07 -5.98
N ARG A 36 9.89 3.44 -6.03
CA ARG A 36 10.04 2.01 -5.68
C ARG A 36 9.67 1.74 -4.22
N THR A 37 10.11 2.59 -3.31
CA THR A 37 9.80 2.46 -1.88
C THR A 37 8.31 2.64 -1.63
N GLN A 38 7.68 3.65 -2.22
CA GLN A 38 6.24 3.88 -2.12
C GLN A 38 5.44 2.70 -2.66
N ARG A 39 5.82 2.15 -3.83
CA ARG A 39 5.19 0.96 -4.39
C ARG A 39 5.31 -0.25 -3.44
N GLN A 40 6.48 -0.47 -2.85
CA GLN A 40 6.69 -1.55 -1.89
C GLN A 40 5.81 -1.39 -0.63
N VAL A 41 5.67 -0.17 -0.12
CA VAL A 41 4.80 0.10 1.04
C VAL A 41 3.34 -0.13 0.67
N ASN A 42 2.89 0.32 -0.51
CA ASN A 42 1.52 0.10 -0.97
C ASN A 42 1.21 -1.40 -1.15
N LEU A 43 2.13 -2.17 -1.74
CA LEU A 43 2.01 -3.64 -1.83
C LEU A 43 1.93 -4.29 -0.44
N SER A 44 2.78 -3.86 0.49
CA SER A 44 2.75 -4.37 1.88
C SER A 44 1.43 -4.03 2.59
N ASN A 45 0.86 -2.86 2.34
CA ASN A 45 -0.44 -2.47 2.88
C ASN A 45 -1.56 -3.36 2.30
N MET A 46 -1.57 -3.59 0.99
CA MET A 46 -2.54 -4.47 0.33
C MET A 46 -2.43 -5.92 0.85
N GLU A 47 -1.20 -6.44 1.03
CA GLU A 47 -0.95 -7.75 1.63
C GLU A 47 -1.47 -7.82 3.07
N THR A 48 -1.29 -6.76 3.85
CA THR A 48 -1.81 -6.67 5.22
C THR A 48 -3.34 -6.72 5.24
N ILE A 49 -4.00 -5.98 4.34
CA ILE A 49 -5.46 -6.00 4.20
C ILE A 49 -5.93 -7.41 3.82
N LYS A 50 -5.34 -7.99 2.79
CA LYS A 50 -5.65 -9.36 2.34
C LYS A 50 -5.55 -10.36 3.50
N ASN A 51 -4.42 -10.39 4.19
CA ASN A 51 -4.19 -11.36 5.27
C ASN A 51 -5.16 -11.15 6.44
N THR A 52 -5.50 -9.91 6.75
CA THR A 52 -6.49 -9.59 7.79
C THR A 52 -7.90 -10.06 7.40
N PHE A 53 -8.33 -9.85 6.15
CA PHE A 53 -9.63 -10.30 5.68
C PHE A 53 -9.70 -11.83 5.54
N MET A 54 -8.61 -12.47 5.18
CA MET A 54 -8.49 -13.93 5.21
C MET A 54 -8.62 -14.48 6.65
N THR A 55 -7.99 -13.81 7.61
CA THR A 55 -8.12 -14.18 9.04
C THR A 55 -9.57 -14.03 9.50
N TYR A 56 -10.24 -12.93 9.14
CA TYR A 56 -11.66 -12.73 9.45
C TYR A 56 -12.52 -13.84 8.86
N TYR A 57 -12.27 -14.25 7.61
CA TYR A 57 -12.98 -15.36 7.00
C TYR A 57 -12.80 -16.67 7.79
N TYR A 58 -11.59 -16.99 8.22
CA TYR A 58 -11.37 -18.19 9.04
C TYR A 58 -12.02 -18.10 10.42
N GLU A 59 -12.05 -16.92 11.04
CA GLU A 59 -12.80 -16.70 12.30
C GLU A 59 -14.30 -16.96 12.10
N THR A 60 -14.88 -16.43 11.04
CA THR A 60 -16.31 -16.64 10.72
C THR A 60 -16.61 -18.09 10.29
N HIS A 61 -15.66 -18.76 9.67
CA HIS A 61 -15.76 -20.18 9.36
C HIS A 61 -15.83 -21.03 10.66
N MET A 62 -15.06 -20.70 11.66
CA MET A 62 -15.09 -21.40 12.96
C MET A 62 -16.41 -21.21 13.70
N THR A 63 -17.12 -20.12 13.46
CA THR A 63 -18.44 -19.85 14.02
C THR A 63 -19.60 -20.45 13.20
N GLY A 64 -19.28 -21.13 12.09
CA GLY A 64 -20.25 -21.82 11.24
C GLY A 64 -20.93 -20.95 10.16
N ASN A 65 -20.47 -19.73 9.96
CA ASN A 65 -20.98 -18.81 8.94
C ASN A 65 -19.83 -18.16 8.14
N PRO A 66 -19.13 -18.92 7.28
CA PRO A 66 -17.95 -18.42 6.57
C PRO A 66 -18.31 -17.33 5.57
N HIS A 67 -17.77 -16.13 5.79
CA HIS A 67 -17.92 -14.98 4.88
C HIS A 67 -16.76 -14.02 5.00
N PHE A 68 -16.46 -13.31 3.92
CA PHE A 68 -15.57 -12.17 3.93
C PHE A 68 -16.26 -10.92 4.49
N PRO A 69 -15.51 -9.87 4.87
CA PRO A 69 -16.12 -8.57 5.09
C PRO A 69 -16.94 -8.15 3.87
N PRO A 70 -18.08 -7.43 4.05
CA PRO A 70 -18.91 -7.00 2.92
C PRO A 70 -18.11 -6.10 1.98
N GLU A 71 -18.45 -6.12 0.70
CA GLU A 71 -17.85 -5.22 -0.28
C GLU A 71 -18.31 -3.78 -0.06
N PRO A 72 -17.42 -2.79 -0.31
CA PRO A 72 -17.84 -1.39 -0.34
C PRO A 72 -18.83 -1.12 -1.48
N GLU A 73 -19.87 -0.34 -1.24
CA GLU A 73 -20.88 0.01 -2.24
C GLU A 73 -20.29 0.64 -3.53
N ASN A 74 -19.22 1.43 -3.37
CA ASN A 74 -18.51 2.07 -4.46
C ASN A 74 -17.22 1.34 -4.86
N GLY A 75 -16.97 0.15 -4.32
CA GLY A 75 -15.75 -0.61 -4.51
C GLY A 75 -14.55 -0.09 -3.74
N LEU A 76 -14.64 1.04 -3.01
CA LEU A 76 -13.54 1.68 -2.33
C LEU A 76 -13.62 1.51 -0.80
N MET A 77 -12.51 1.11 -0.20
CA MET A 77 -12.38 1.02 1.25
C MET A 77 -12.18 2.41 1.88
N ASP A 78 -13.09 3.33 1.60
CA ASP A 78 -13.04 4.72 2.02
C ASP A 78 -13.42 4.92 3.50
N SER A 79 -13.60 6.17 3.90
CA SER A 79 -13.95 6.55 5.28
C SER A 79 -15.33 6.06 5.72
N THR A 80 -16.24 5.77 4.77
CA THR A 80 -17.58 5.23 5.04
C THR A 80 -17.47 3.73 5.27
N TYR A 81 -16.79 3.00 4.39
CA TYR A 81 -16.52 1.58 4.51
C TYR A 81 -15.88 1.22 5.86
N ARG A 82 -14.93 2.00 6.33
CA ARG A 82 -14.19 1.76 7.59
C ARG A 82 -15.08 1.68 8.82
N LYS A 83 -16.29 2.23 8.76
CA LYS A 83 -17.22 2.36 9.89
C LYS A 83 -18.44 1.44 9.77
N ILE A 84 -18.57 0.69 8.68
CA ILE A 84 -19.72 -0.22 8.54
C ILE A 84 -19.65 -1.32 9.60
N PRO A 85 -20.78 -1.72 10.18
CA PRO A 85 -20.81 -2.84 11.12
C PRO A 85 -20.61 -4.16 10.38
N LEU A 86 -19.63 -4.96 10.81
CA LEU A 86 -19.48 -6.35 10.41
C LEU A 86 -20.49 -7.24 11.15
N HIS A 87 -20.64 -8.47 10.71
CA HIS A 87 -21.60 -9.42 11.30
C HIS A 87 -21.39 -9.66 12.80
N ASP A 88 -20.17 -9.56 13.27
CA ASP A 88 -19.78 -9.72 14.68
C ASP A 88 -19.78 -8.41 15.48
N GLY A 89 -20.25 -7.31 14.89
CA GLY A 89 -20.32 -5.99 15.51
C GLY A 89 -19.02 -5.18 15.48
N ARG A 90 -17.92 -5.77 14.98
CA ARG A 90 -16.68 -5.01 14.70
C ARG A 90 -16.90 -4.10 13.48
N THR A 91 -15.91 -3.27 13.18
CA THR A 91 -15.83 -2.51 11.92
C THR A 91 -14.56 -2.92 11.18
N PRO A 92 -14.45 -2.68 9.86
CA PRO A 92 -13.20 -2.91 9.15
C PRO A 92 -11.97 -2.30 9.83
N ASP A 93 -12.07 -1.09 10.39
CA ASP A 93 -10.99 -0.48 11.17
C ASP A 93 -10.59 -1.31 12.39
N ASN A 94 -11.54 -1.96 13.06
CA ASN A 94 -11.25 -2.78 14.24
C ASN A 94 -10.53 -4.10 13.93
N LEU A 95 -10.49 -4.52 12.68
CA LEU A 95 -9.73 -5.70 12.27
C LEU A 95 -8.22 -5.44 12.26
N PHE A 96 -7.81 -4.17 12.23
CA PHE A 96 -6.41 -3.74 12.22
C PHE A 96 -6.01 -3.17 13.59
N SER A 97 -4.73 -3.22 13.92
CA SER A 97 -4.20 -2.66 15.18
C SER A 97 -4.25 -1.12 15.29
N GLY A 98 -5.00 -0.49 14.42
CA GLY A 98 -5.16 0.96 14.38
C GLY A 98 -6.22 1.36 13.39
N LYS A 99 -5.86 1.41 12.13
CA LYS A 99 -6.76 1.80 11.04
C LYS A 99 -6.50 0.93 9.82
N LEU A 100 -7.54 0.73 9.03
CA LEU A 100 -7.42 0.16 7.69
C LEU A 100 -6.37 0.95 6.88
N PRO A 101 -5.33 0.31 6.34
CA PRO A 101 -4.28 1.00 5.60
C PRO A 101 -4.81 1.68 4.32
N TYR A 102 -4.23 2.83 4.01
CA TYR A 102 -4.38 3.54 2.74
C TYR A 102 -3.06 3.52 1.98
N ASN A 103 -3.08 3.89 0.71
CA ASN A 103 -1.86 4.05 -0.06
C ASN A 103 -1.03 5.27 0.42
N GLN A 104 0.17 5.46 -0.12
CA GLN A 104 1.07 6.55 0.29
C GLN A 104 0.53 7.95 -0.03
N ASN A 105 -0.44 8.08 -0.94
CA ASN A 105 -1.15 9.32 -1.25
C ASN A 105 -2.38 9.54 -0.37
N ASN A 106 -2.59 8.65 0.64
CA ASN A 106 -3.75 8.65 1.52
C ASN A 106 -5.08 8.39 0.79
N ASN A 107 -5.04 7.63 -0.31
CA ASN A 107 -6.20 7.17 -1.06
C ASN A 107 -6.57 5.74 -0.68
N PRO A 108 -7.87 5.40 -0.67
CA PRO A 108 -8.34 4.06 -0.35
C PRO A 108 -8.05 3.07 -1.49
N TYR A 109 -7.80 1.81 -1.12
CA TYR A 109 -7.74 0.72 -2.09
C TYR A 109 -9.14 0.29 -2.52
N ASN A 110 -9.23 -0.29 -3.71
CA ASN A 110 -10.40 -1.04 -4.16
C ASN A 110 -10.40 -2.43 -3.54
N TYR A 111 -11.58 -2.91 -3.15
CA TYR A 111 -11.77 -4.24 -2.60
C TYR A 111 -13.03 -4.88 -3.19
N TYR A 112 -12.89 -6.12 -3.63
CA TYR A 112 -14.00 -6.98 -4.00
C TYR A 112 -13.61 -8.45 -3.81
N TRP A 113 -14.59 -9.31 -3.76
CA TRP A 113 -14.38 -10.76 -3.74
C TRP A 113 -15.26 -11.43 -4.79
N ASP A 114 -14.83 -12.57 -5.27
CA ASP A 114 -15.58 -13.39 -6.22
C ASP A 114 -15.55 -14.87 -5.82
N GLU A 115 -16.46 -15.63 -6.42
CA GLU A 115 -16.48 -17.08 -6.33
C GLU A 115 -16.25 -17.65 -7.72
N ASP A 116 -15.35 -18.58 -7.83
CA ASP A 116 -15.08 -19.33 -9.05
C ASP A 116 -15.33 -20.82 -8.81
N THR A 117 -15.85 -21.50 -9.80
CA THR A 117 -16.05 -22.95 -9.72
C THR A 117 -14.99 -23.63 -10.58
N THR A 118 -14.12 -24.39 -9.96
CA THR A 118 -13.12 -25.16 -10.68
C THR A 118 -13.75 -26.20 -11.61
N GLU A 119 -12.99 -26.67 -12.60
CA GLU A 119 -13.40 -27.72 -13.53
C GLU A 119 -13.91 -29.00 -12.82
N TYR A 120 -13.50 -29.22 -11.59
CA TYR A 120 -13.89 -30.36 -10.74
C TYR A 120 -15.08 -30.05 -9.82
N GLY A 121 -15.72 -28.88 -9.95
CA GLY A 121 -16.88 -28.48 -9.16
C GLY A 121 -16.57 -27.97 -7.74
N PHE A 122 -15.29 -27.70 -7.40
CA PHE A 122 -14.95 -27.03 -6.16
C PHE A 122 -15.17 -25.53 -6.28
N ILE A 123 -15.75 -24.93 -5.25
CA ILE A 123 -15.92 -23.47 -5.18
C ILE A 123 -14.69 -22.89 -4.54
N THR A 124 -14.01 -22.01 -5.25
CA THR A 124 -12.88 -21.21 -4.76
C THR A 124 -13.37 -19.78 -4.53
N LYS A 125 -13.16 -19.25 -3.33
CA LYS A 125 -13.46 -17.84 -3.01
C LYS A 125 -12.16 -17.05 -3.08
N ARG A 126 -12.21 -15.92 -3.77
CA ARG A 126 -11.03 -15.05 -3.95
C ARG A 126 -11.37 -13.64 -3.48
N ILE A 127 -10.42 -13.04 -2.77
CA ILE A 127 -10.45 -11.61 -2.47
C ILE A 127 -9.39 -10.90 -3.29
N ILE A 128 -9.72 -9.74 -3.78
CA ILE A 128 -8.85 -8.90 -4.58
C ILE A 128 -8.77 -7.52 -3.95
N ILE A 129 -7.55 -7.07 -3.66
CA ILE A 129 -7.25 -5.73 -3.20
C ILE A 129 -6.40 -5.06 -4.26
N LYS A 130 -6.83 -3.92 -4.78
CA LYS A 130 -6.20 -3.23 -5.90
C LYS A 130 -5.96 -1.76 -5.60
N ASP A 131 -4.81 -1.23 -6.01
CA ASP A 131 -4.55 0.22 -6.04
C ASP A 131 -5.06 0.80 -7.36
N ILE A 132 -5.99 1.75 -7.27
CA ILE A 132 -6.60 2.43 -8.42
C ILE A 132 -6.31 3.93 -8.43
N ASP A 133 -5.42 4.40 -7.58
CA ASP A 133 -5.00 5.79 -7.52
C ASP A 133 -4.11 6.14 -8.73
N PRO A 134 -4.53 7.03 -9.64
CA PRO A 134 -3.78 7.37 -10.84
C PRO A 134 -2.42 8.02 -10.55
N ASP A 135 -2.25 8.62 -9.38
CA ASP A 135 -1.01 9.26 -8.96
C ASP A 135 -0.10 8.32 -8.14
N SER A 136 -0.52 7.08 -7.95
CA SER A 136 0.24 6.08 -7.20
C SER A 136 1.26 5.36 -8.08
N PRO A 137 2.49 5.11 -7.59
CA PRO A 137 3.46 4.28 -8.29
C PRO A 137 3.06 2.79 -8.35
N SER A 138 2.01 2.40 -7.64
CA SER A 138 1.40 1.07 -7.63
C SER A 138 0.05 1.02 -8.35
N LEU A 139 -0.27 2.01 -9.19
CA LEU A 139 -1.47 1.99 -10.01
C LEU A 139 -1.61 0.63 -10.73
N ASP A 140 -2.80 0.04 -10.61
CA ASP A 140 -3.15 -1.28 -11.13
C ASP A 140 -2.43 -2.48 -10.49
N ASP A 141 -1.54 -2.29 -9.54
CA ASP A 141 -1.05 -3.39 -8.71
C ASP A 141 -2.18 -3.95 -7.86
N TYR A 142 -2.19 -5.26 -7.69
CA TYR A 142 -3.18 -5.94 -6.87
C TYR A 142 -2.59 -7.14 -6.15
N VAL A 143 -3.27 -7.57 -5.09
CA VAL A 143 -3.01 -8.82 -4.38
C VAL A 143 -4.27 -9.68 -4.35
N ILE A 144 -4.09 -10.98 -4.44
CA ILE A 144 -5.18 -11.97 -4.40
C ILE A 144 -4.97 -12.89 -3.21
N GLY A 145 -6.06 -13.16 -2.49
CA GLY A 145 -6.14 -14.25 -1.53
C GLY A 145 -7.19 -15.26 -1.98
N GLU A 146 -6.87 -16.55 -1.91
CA GLU A 146 -7.74 -17.66 -2.34
C GLU A 146 -7.98 -18.64 -1.20
N ILE A 147 -9.20 -19.21 -1.16
CA ILE A 147 -9.63 -20.22 -0.18
C ILE A 147 -10.36 -21.35 -0.90
#